data_123c13a4aac3f0da4a2dbadc954355cc
#
_entry.id   123c13a4aac3f0da4a2dbadc954355cc
#
_cell.length_a   1.000
_cell.length_b   1.000
_cell.length_c   1.000
_cell.angle_alpha   90.00
_cell.angle_beta   90.00
_cell.angle_gamma   90.00
#
_symmetry.space_group_name_H-M   'P 1'
#
loop_
_entity.id
_entity.type
_entity.pdbx_description
1 polymer ?
#
loop_
_entity_poly.entity_id
_entity_poly.type
_entity_poly.pdbx_seq_one_letter_code
_entity_poly.pdbx_strand_id
1 'polypeptide(L)'
;MTTCHKRCSLTVLACAFAALATAQSTENKKPRQWSLQATWSKTTLEDDSPAGQSISVGDDEGEAYTLMGDYYLNKHIALTAGLAYGREGLLTNLGSGLGLKKSHRLDFIGGAKLYPLPNKWLVQPFIGGNVMVNPFSFWGQSGSKTYSVFHQNHWRKLNVDYALRNPTLQFAPRVGFDLYLFTSVALTMDWDIRWALGGYHRADLRFIDGPYMGQLLHYDTSTPRTAFSVGLKVDFPAKPVSEQTTNTLWGAILTVLGLWFTATDTSTPYLR
;
A
#
# COMPACT_ATOMS: atom_id res chain seq x y z
N MET A 1 -2.03 29.56 8.14
CA MET A 1 -0.59 29.47 7.86
C MET A 1 -0.12 28.13 7.24
N THR A 2 -1.01 27.19 6.95
CA THR A 2 -0.71 25.79 6.51
C THR A 2 -0.57 25.58 4.99
N THR A 3 -0.95 26.57 4.16
CA THR A 3 -0.90 26.43 2.69
C THR A 3 0.45 26.79 2.06
N CYS A 4 1.32 27.51 2.76
CA CYS A 4 2.62 27.92 2.22
C CYS A 4 3.63 26.78 2.22
N HIS A 5 3.60 25.88 3.22
CA HIS A 5 4.52 24.74 3.32
C HIS A 5 4.32 23.68 2.22
N LYS A 6 3.05 23.42 1.84
CA LYS A 6 2.77 22.43 0.76
C LYS A 6 3.24 22.88 -0.62
N ARG A 7 3.25 24.19 -0.89
CA ARG A 7 3.71 24.74 -2.17
C ARG A 7 5.24 24.73 -2.29
N CYS A 8 5.97 25.00 -1.20
CA CYS A 8 7.44 24.91 -1.21
C CYS A 8 7.95 23.48 -1.45
N SER A 9 7.31 22.47 -0.86
CA SER A 9 7.72 21.07 -1.04
C SER A 9 7.53 20.62 -2.49
N LEU A 10 6.47 21.05 -3.16
CA LEU A 10 6.20 20.69 -4.57
C LEU A 10 7.22 21.34 -5.52
N THR A 11 7.61 22.58 -5.25
CA THR A 11 8.56 23.34 -6.07
C THR A 11 9.99 22.76 -5.94
N VAL A 12 10.40 22.37 -4.74
CA VAL A 12 11.70 21.72 -4.51
C VAL A 12 11.75 20.35 -5.19
N LEU A 13 10.65 19.59 -5.14
CA LEU A 13 10.54 18.32 -5.83
C LEU A 13 10.64 18.51 -7.36
N ALA A 14 9.94 19.49 -7.93
CA ALA A 14 9.98 19.82 -9.35
C ALA A 14 11.37 20.28 -9.82
N CYS A 15 12.08 21.08 -9.02
CA CYS A 15 13.45 21.49 -9.32
C CYS A 15 14.46 20.33 -9.25
N ALA A 16 14.31 19.42 -8.28
CA ALA A 16 15.12 18.21 -8.19
C ALA A 16 14.87 17.28 -9.39
N PHE A 17 13.62 17.14 -9.85
CA PHE A 17 13.27 16.40 -11.06
C PHE A 17 13.88 17.02 -12.32
N ALA A 18 13.86 18.35 -12.46
CA ALA A 18 14.45 19.03 -13.60
C ALA A 18 15.98 18.89 -13.63
N ALA A 19 16.65 18.96 -12.49
CA ALA A 19 18.10 18.79 -12.38
C ALA A 19 18.52 17.34 -12.70
N LEU A 20 17.75 16.34 -12.29
CA LEU A 20 17.99 14.93 -12.61
C LEU A 20 17.74 14.64 -14.11
N ALA A 21 16.77 15.30 -14.73
CA ALA A 21 16.47 15.13 -16.14
C ALA A 21 17.58 15.59 -17.07
N THR A 22 18.34 16.63 -16.67
CA THR A 22 19.47 17.17 -17.46
C THR A 22 20.77 16.37 -17.30
N ALA A 23 20.90 15.55 -16.25
CA ALA A 23 22.13 14.79 -15.97
C ALA A 23 22.23 13.45 -16.72
N GLN A 24 21.18 13.03 -17.44
CA GLN A 24 21.22 11.77 -18.18
C GLN A 24 21.87 11.94 -19.57
N SER A 25 23.09 11.46 -19.68
CA SER A 25 23.75 11.31 -20.97
C SER A 25 22.98 10.33 -21.87
N THR A 26 22.89 10.67 -23.15
CA THR A 26 22.24 9.93 -24.23
C THR A 26 22.99 8.63 -24.61
N GLU A 27 23.59 7.95 -23.65
CA GLU A 27 24.29 6.70 -23.89
C GLU A 27 23.32 5.61 -24.36
N ASN A 28 23.67 4.92 -25.46
CA ASN A 28 22.90 3.83 -26.05
C ASN A 28 22.60 2.76 -24.99
N LYS A 29 21.41 2.84 -24.37
CA LYS A 29 20.95 1.85 -23.39
C LYS A 29 20.73 0.51 -24.09
N LYS A 30 21.43 -0.54 -23.64
CA LYS A 30 21.11 -1.90 -24.04
C LYS A 30 19.64 -2.19 -23.72
N PRO A 31 18.94 -2.96 -24.58
CA PRO A 31 17.54 -3.34 -24.28
C PRO A 31 17.49 -4.11 -22.95
N ARG A 32 16.56 -3.73 -22.11
CA ARG A 32 16.23 -4.46 -20.88
C ARG A 32 15.69 -5.84 -21.26
N GLN A 33 16.14 -6.86 -20.57
CA GLN A 33 15.61 -8.21 -20.74
C GLN A 33 14.71 -8.60 -19.57
N TRP A 34 15.12 -8.30 -18.35
CA TRP A 34 14.36 -8.54 -17.14
C TRP A 34 14.68 -7.51 -16.06
N SER A 35 13.85 -7.44 -15.06
CA SER A 35 14.11 -6.61 -13.88
C SER A 35 13.65 -7.33 -12.61
N LEU A 36 14.19 -6.91 -11.49
CA LEU A 36 13.75 -7.29 -10.16
C LEU A 36 13.32 -6.03 -9.42
N GLN A 37 12.16 -6.08 -8.77
CA GLN A 37 11.66 -4.98 -7.96
C GLN A 37 11.23 -5.47 -6.59
N ALA A 38 11.53 -4.66 -5.58
CA ALA A 38 11.05 -4.83 -4.21
C ALA A 38 10.25 -3.60 -3.83
N THR A 39 9.00 -3.79 -3.43
CA THR A 39 8.09 -2.69 -3.08
C THR A 39 7.47 -2.92 -1.72
N TRP A 40 7.20 -1.82 -1.03
CA TRP A 40 6.30 -1.73 0.10
C TRP A 40 5.01 -1.06 -0.36
N SER A 41 3.88 -1.58 0.08
CA SER A 41 2.56 -1.02 -0.24
C SER A 41 1.74 -0.79 1.00
N LYS A 42 0.95 0.27 0.97
CA LYS A 42 -0.06 0.59 1.95
C LYS A 42 -1.43 0.51 1.28
N THR A 43 -2.30 -0.30 1.85
CA THR A 43 -3.69 -0.42 1.40
C THR A 43 -4.55 0.51 2.22
N THR A 44 -5.30 1.38 1.54
CA THR A 44 -6.30 2.24 2.15
C THR A 44 -7.69 1.72 1.80
N LEU A 45 -8.57 1.75 2.76
CA LEU A 45 -9.98 1.41 2.60
C LEU A 45 -10.78 2.69 2.75
N GLU A 46 -11.84 2.81 1.97
CA GLU A 46 -12.85 3.81 2.25
C GLU A 46 -13.57 3.40 3.55
N ASP A 47 -13.53 4.28 4.53
CA ASP A 47 -14.20 4.08 5.79
C ASP A 47 -15.67 4.48 5.60
N ASP A 48 -16.53 3.49 5.42
CA ASP A 48 -18.00 3.69 5.34
C ASP A 48 -18.62 3.91 6.72
N SER A 49 -17.82 4.11 7.76
CA SER A 49 -18.33 4.39 9.09
C SER A 49 -19.02 5.74 9.11
N PRO A 50 -20.31 5.82 9.49
CA PRO A 50 -21.01 7.09 9.57
C PRO A 50 -20.31 8.00 10.58
N ALA A 51 -19.90 9.18 10.12
CA ALA A 51 -19.23 10.18 10.93
C ALA A 51 -20.06 10.51 12.19
N GLY A 52 -19.45 10.38 13.36
CA GLY A 52 -20.08 10.77 14.64
C GLY A 52 -20.49 9.62 15.56
N GLN A 53 -20.27 8.37 15.19
CA GLN A 53 -20.50 7.25 16.11
C GLN A 53 -19.28 7.04 17.01
N SER A 54 -19.52 6.98 18.32
CA SER A 54 -18.50 6.67 19.32
C SER A 54 -18.00 5.22 19.27
N ILE A 55 -18.68 4.37 18.49
CA ILE A 55 -18.36 2.98 18.24
C ILE A 55 -18.37 2.80 16.73
N SER A 56 -17.23 2.43 16.17
CA SER A 56 -17.08 2.17 14.73
C SER A 56 -16.27 0.91 14.49
N VAL A 57 -16.51 0.28 13.37
CA VAL A 57 -15.73 -0.85 12.85
C VAL A 57 -15.29 -0.48 11.46
N GLY A 58 -14.05 -0.72 11.16
CA GLY A 58 -13.48 -0.51 9.86
C GLY A 58 -12.36 -1.51 9.60
N ASP A 59 -11.87 -1.56 8.39
CA ASP A 59 -10.64 -2.28 8.13
C ASP A 59 -9.43 -1.45 8.59
N ASP A 60 -8.42 -2.12 9.15
CA ASP A 60 -7.12 -1.52 9.42
C ASP A 60 -6.37 -1.33 8.10
N GLU A 61 -5.62 -0.24 8.02
CA GLU A 61 -4.73 0.00 6.90
C GLU A 61 -3.79 -1.21 6.71
N GLY A 62 -3.89 -1.83 5.54
CA GLY A 62 -3.06 -2.99 5.19
C GLY A 62 -1.66 -2.56 4.77
N GLU A 63 -0.69 -3.39 5.09
CA GLU A 63 0.69 -3.26 4.61
C GLU A 63 1.10 -4.52 3.87
N ALA A 64 1.87 -4.37 2.79
CA ALA A 64 2.46 -5.53 2.12
C ALA A 64 3.86 -5.22 1.59
N TYR A 65 4.71 -6.24 1.63
CA TYR A 65 6.02 -6.27 1.01
C TYR A 65 5.96 -7.18 -0.20
N THR A 66 6.40 -6.70 -1.34
CA THR A 66 6.28 -7.42 -2.60
C THR A 66 7.65 -7.53 -3.26
N LEU A 67 7.96 -8.74 -3.73
CA LEU A 67 9.12 -9.01 -4.57
C LEU A 67 8.62 -9.52 -5.92
N MET A 68 8.92 -8.78 -7.00
CA MET A 68 8.48 -9.11 -8.35
C MET A 68 9.62 -9.06 -9.35
N GLY A 69 9.55 -9.94 -10.34
CA GLY A 69 10.37 -9.89 -11.54
C GLY A 69 9.53 -9.47 -12.75
N ASP A 70 10.07 -8.61 -13.59
CA ASP A 70 9.49 -8.29 -14.89
C ASP A 70 10.37 -8.91 -15.98
N TYR A 71 9.74 -9.59 -16.96
CA TYR A 71 10.37 -10.07 -18.17
C TYR A 71 9.87 -9.25 -19.36
N TYR A 72 10.76 -8.54 -20.05
CA TYR A 72 10.42 -7.67 -21.17
C TYR A 72 10.30 -8.44 -22.46
N LEU A 73 9.07 -8.60 -22.98
CA LEU A 73 8.82 -9.15 -24.29
C LEU A 73 9.32 -8.22 -25.39
N ASN A 74 9.19 -6.93 -25.16
CA ASN A 74 9.69 -5.87 -26.01
C ASN A 74 9.87 -4.57 -25.19
N LYS A 75 10.18 -3.45 -25.85
CA LYS A 75 10.38 -2.14 -25.18
C LYS A 75 9.11 -1.57 -24.52
N HIS A 76 7.94 -2.12 -24.83
CA HIS A 76 6.65 -1.62 -24.37
C HIS A 76 5.91 -2.58 -23.43
N ILE A 77 6.17 -3.88 -23.52
CA ILE A 77 5.42 -4.91 -22.80
C ILE A 77 6.35 -5.72 -21.92
N ALA A 78 5.99 -5.84 -20.65
CA ALA A 78 6.64 -6.73 -19.70
C ALA A 78 5.61 -7.67 -19.05
N LEU A 79 5.99 -8.93 -18.87
CA LEU A 79 5.28 -9.87 -18.01
C LEU A 79 5.83 -9.76 -16.61
N THR A 80 4.96 -9.82 -15.61
CA THR A 80 5.30 -9.70 -14.19
C THR A 80 4.99 -10.99 -13.47
N ALA A 81 5.89 -11.43 -12.60
CA ALA A 81 5.64 -12.53 -11.68
C ALA A 81 6.31 -12.24 -10.33
N GLY A 82 5.70 -12.69 -9.23
CA GLY A 82 6.26 -12.40 -7.91
C GLY A 82 5.46 -12.94 -6.75
N LEU A 83 5.85 -12.48 -5.55
CA LEU A 83 5.26 -12.82 -4.28
C LEU A 83 4.99 -11.53 -3.49
N ALA A 84 3.87 -11.50 -2.77
CA ALA A 84 3.58 -10.47 -1.79
C ALA A 84 3.28 -11.09 -0.43
N TYR A 85 3.89 -10.56 0.62
CA TYR A 85 3.54 -10.87 1.99
C TYR A 85 2.88 -9.65 2.60
N GLY A 86 1.63 -9.81 3.04
CA GLY A 86 0.83 -8.71 3.55
C GLY A 86 0.23 -8.98 4.92
N ARG A 87 -0.14 -7.89 5.58
CA ARG A 87 -0.92 -7.88 6.81
C ARG A 87 -2.11 -6.96 6.61
N GLU A 88 -3.29 -7.46 6.90
CA GLU A 88 -4.53 -6.70 6.88
C GLU A 88 -5.29 -7.01 8.16
N GLY A 89 -6.18 -6.14 8.58
CA GLY A 89 -6.86 -6.34 9.84
C GLY A 89 -8.21 -5.68 9.91
N LEU A 90 -8.93 -6.00 10.99
CA LEU A 90 -10.16 -5.37 11.40
C LEU A 90 -9.85 -4.46 12.58
N LEU A 91 -10.20 -3.19 12.44
CA LEU A 91 -10.07 -2.17 13.47
C LEU A 91 -11.44 -1.92 14.08
N THR A 92 -11.55 -2.09 15.39
CA THR A 92 -12.75 -1.70 16.14
C THR A 92 -12.42 -0.53 17.03
N ASN A 93 -13.07 0.62 16.80
CA ASN A 93 -13.02 1.75 17.72
C ASN A 93 -14.22 1.65 18.67
N LEU A 94 -13.93 1.43 19.92
CA LEU A 94 -14.93 1.16 20.95
C LEU A 94 -15.11 2.33 21.95
N GLY A 95 -14.65 3.52 21.57
CA GLY A 95 -14.73 4.71 22.42
C GLY A 95 -13.81 4.71 23.65
N SER A 96 -13.48 3.53 24.18
CA SER A 96 -12.56 3.34 25.31
C SER A 96 -11.27 2.62 24.94
N GLY A 97 -11.11 2.24 23.67
CA GLY A 97 -9.93 1.56 23.17
C GLY A 97 -10.11 1.03 21.77
N LEU A 98 -8.99 0.69 21.17
CA LEU A 98 -8.92 0.10 19.85
C LEU A 98 -8.74 -1.41 19.99
N GLY A 99 -9.64 -2.17 19.39
CA GLY A 99 -9.46 -3.60 19.16
C GLY A 99 -8.89 -3.82 17.76
N LEU A 100 -7.77 -4.52 17.66
CA LEU A 100 -7.17 -4.84 16.38
C LEU A 100 -7.03 -6.35 16.23
N LYS A 101 -7.52 -6.87 15.12
CA LYS A 101 -7.30 -8.24 14.72
C LYS A 101 -6.62 -8.26 13.37
N LYS A 102 -5.38 -8.78 13.30
CA LYS A 102 -4.58 -8.84 12.08
C LYS A 102 -4.60 -10.23 11.47
N SER A 103 -4.69 -10.29 10.16
CA SER A 103 -4.51 -11.47 9.34
C SER A 103 -3.30 -11.30 8.45
N HIS A 104 -2.54 -12.36 8.31
CA HIS A 104 -1.38 -12.43 7.42
C HIS A 104 -1.76 -13.15 6.15
N ARG A 105 -1.21 -12.71 5.02
CA ARG A 105 -1.42 -13.39 3.74
C ARG A 105 -0.14 -13.49 2.94
N LEU A 106 -0.06 -14.51 2.11
CA LEU A 106 0.98 -14.68 1.12
C LEU A 106 0.32 -14.86 -0.25
N ASP A 107 0.57 -13.92 -1.14
CA ASP A 107 -0.01 -13.91 -2.48
C ASP A 107 1.07 -14.25 -3.52
N PHE A 108 0.74 -15.14 -4.45
CA PHE A 108 1.46 -15.31 -5.70
C PHE A 108 0.92 -14.32 -6.73
N ILE A 109 1.80 -13.61 -7.39
CA ILE A 109 1.45 -12.54 -8.32
C ILE A 109 1.84 -12.94 -9.73
N GLY A 110 0.93 -12.78 -10.67
CA GLY A 110 1.17 -12.83 -12.11
C GLY A 110 0.50 -11.66 -12.79
N GLY A 111 1.15 -11.10 -13.84
CA GLY A 111 0.57 -9.94 -14.48
C GLY A 111 1.33 -9.43 -15.69
N ALA A 112 0.98 -8.22 -16.12
CA ALA A 112 1.65 -7.55 -17.23
C ALA A 112 1.68 -6.04 -17.01
N LYS A 113 2.70 -5.40 -17.61
CA LYS A 113 2.86 -3.95 -17.70
C LYS A 113 2.99 -3.51 -19.13
N LEU A 114 2.36 -2.40 -19.46
CA LEU A 114 2.50 -1.69 -20.73
C LEU A 114 3.18 -0.35 -20.48
N TYR A 115 4.30 -0.12 -21.15
CA TYR A 115 5.07 1.13 -21.12
C TYR A 115 4.78 1.92 -22.40
N PRO A 116 4.01 3.02 -22.35
CA PRO A 116 3.69 3.80 -23.54
C PRO A 116 4.90 4.55 -24.09
N LEU A 117 5.87 4.88 -23.24
CA LEU A 117 7.07 5.62 -23.64
C LEU A 117 8.27 4.67 -23.85
N PRO A 118 9.16 4.98 -24.80
CA PRO A 118 10.39 4.21 -24.98
C PRO A 118 11.31 4.39 -23.78
N ASN A 119 12.18 3.38 -23.52
CA ASN A 119 13.07 3.32 -22.36
C ASN A 119 14.20 4.36 -22.31
N LYS A 120 14.14 5.41 -23.13
CA LYS A 120 15.08 6.53 -23.12
C LYS A 120 14.76 7.59 -22.06
N TRP A 121 13.52 7.58 -21.56
CA TRP A 121 13.04 8.61 -20.67
C TRP A 121 13.41 8.31 -19.22
N LEU A 122 13.70 9.37 -18.46
CA LEU A 122 13.96 9.31 -17.04
C LEU A 122 12.77 8.76 -16.27
N VAL A 123 11.58 9.22 -16.62
CA VAL A 123 10.32 8.77 -16.06
C VAL A 123 9.62 7.89 -17.09
N GLN A 124 9.30 6.68 -16.71
CA GLN A 124 8.61 5.72 -17.56
C GLN A 124 7.26 5.36 -16.94
N PRO A 125 6.19 6.03 -17.35
CA PRO A 125 4.85 5.67 -16.92
C PRO A 125 4.50 4.27 -17.43
N PHE A 126 3.70 3.55 -16.67
CA PHE A 126 3.15 2.27 -17.08
C PHE A 126 1.69 2.14 -16.63
N ILE A 127 0.96 1.34 -17.37
CA ILE A 127 -0.32 0.78 -16.98
C ILE A 127 -0.19 -0.73 -16.94
N GLY A 128 -0.95 -1.40 -16.11
CA GLY A 128 -0.82 -2.85 -15.99
C GLY A 128 -1.95 -3.46 -15.20
N GLY A 129 -1.82 -4.74 -14.96
CA GLY A 129 -2.71 -5.48 -14.11
C GLY A 129 -2.03 -6.71 -13.54
N ASN A 130 -2.37 -7.01 -12.31
CA ASN A 130 -1.91 -8.19 -11.60
C ASN A 130 -3.11 -9.08 -11.24
N VAL A 131 -2.88 -10.37 -11.31
CA VAL A 131 -3.71 -11.38 -10.68
C VAL A 131 -2.92 -11.90 -9.47
N MET A 132 -3.54 -11.88 -8.30
CA MET A 132 -2.93 -12.35 -7.06
C MET A 132 -3.71 -13.55 -6.58
N VAL A 133 -3.02 -14.63 -6.25
CA VAL A 133 -3.60 -15.89 -5.76
C VAL A 133 -3.05 -16.17 -4.38
N ASN A 134 -3.94 -16.30 -3.40
CA ASN A 134 -3.60 -16.72 -2.06
C ASN A 134 -3.96 -18.21 -1.86
N PRO A 135 -2.98 -19.12 -1.87
CA PRO A 135 -3.25 -20.55 -1.70
C PRO A 135 -3.69 -20.89 -0.27
N PHE A 136 -3.48 -19.99 0.70
CA PHE A 136 -3.79 -20.19 2.11
C PHE A 136 -5.07 -19.47 2.56
N SER A 137 -5.90 -19.04 1.63
CA SER A 137 -7.15 -18.30 1.89
C SER A 137 -8.20 -19.08 2.70
N PHE A 138 -8.06 -20.42 2.77
CA PHE A 138 -8.94 -21.27 3.56
C PHE A 138 -8.70 -21.15 5.07
N TRP A 139 -7.57 -20.60 5.50
CA TRP A 139 -7.30 -20.33 6.91
C TRP A 139 -7.99 -19.02 7.33
N GLY A 140 -9.28 -19.13 7.61
CA GLY A 140 -10.03 -18.05 8.22
C GLY A 140 -9.75 -17.94 9.71
N GLN A 141 -9.96 -16.75 10.26
CA GLN A 141 -9.95 -16.51 11.71
C GLN A 141 -11.33 -16.03 12.11
N SER A 142 -11.91 -16.66 13.11
CA SER A 142 -13.18 -16.21 13.71
C SER A 142 -13.07 -16.27 15.22
N GLY A 143 -13.87 -15.47 15.87
CA GLY A 143 -13.91 -15.47 17.33
C GLY A 143 -14.93 -14.48 17.85
N SER A 144 -15.14 -14.57 19.17
CA SER A 144 -16.01 -13.67 19.90
C SER A 144 -15.22 -13.07 21.06
N LYS A 145 -15.39 -11.77 21.30
CA LYS A 145 -14.77 -11.09 22.42
C LYS A 145 -15.68 -10.02 23.00
N THR A 146 -15.83 -10.05 24.32
CA THR A 146 -16.61 -9.03 25.02
C THR A 146 -15.71 -7.93 25.50
N TYR A 147 -16.12 -6.69 25.26
CA TYR A 147 -15.44 -5.46 25.65
C TYR A 147 -16.33 -4.67 26.59
N SER A 148 -15.70 -3.95 27.52
CA SER A 148 -16.36 -2.89 28.28
C SER A 148 -16.12 -1.57 27.54
N VAL A 149 -17.20 -0.93 27.11
CA VAL A 149 -17.14 0.32 26.32
C VAL A 149 -17.84 1.43 27.09
N PHE A 150 -17.29 2.65 26.98
CA PHE A 150 -17.92 3.84 27.55
C PHE A 150 -18.80 4.47 26.47
N HIS A 151 -20.11 4.34 26.63
CA HIS A 151 -21.10 4.86 25.67
C HIS A 151 -22.20 5.63 26.41
N GLN A 152 -22.48 6.84 25.94
CA GLN A 152 -23.48 7.74 26.52
C GLN A 152 -23.38 7.89 28.06
N ASN A 153 -22.17 8.21 28.54
CA ASN A 153 -21.83 8.41 29.95
C ASN A 153 -21.97 7.18 30.86
N HIS A 154 -22.08 5.97 30.29
CA HIS A 154 -22.16 4.73 31.06
C HIS A 154 -21.25 3.65 30.50
N TRP A 155 -20.67 2.84 31.38
CA TRP A 155 -19.98 1.62 30.97
C TRP A 155 -21.00 0.58 30.52
N ARG A 156 -20.78 -0.02 29.37
CA ARG A 156 -21.60 -1.04 28.74
C ARG A 156 -20.76 -2.21 28.29
N LYS A 157 -21.37 -3.39 28.22
CA LYS A 157 -20.75 -4.57 27.64
C LYS A 157 -21.18 -4.73 26.20
N LEU A 158 -20.18 -4.86 25.32
CA LEU A 158 -20.32 -5.05 23.90
C LEU A 158 -19.65 -6.35 23.51
N ASN A 159 -20.41 -7.26 22.91
CA ASN A 159 -19.85 -8.45 22.30
C ASN A 159 -19.50 -8.16 20.85
N VAL A 160 -18.30 -8.55 20.43
CA VAL A 160 -17.79 -8.42 19.06
C VAL A 160 -17.52 -9.82 18.55
N ASP A 161 -18.37 -10.26 17.64
CA ASP A 161 -18.18 -11.49 16.88
C ASP A 161 -17.52 -11.13 15.57
N TYR A 162 -16.33 -11.67 15.29
CA TYR A 162 -15.58 -11.35 14.08
C TYR A 162 -15.26 -12.60 13.28
N ALA A 163 -15.20 -12.41 11.96
CA ALA A 163 -14.74 -13.42 11.02
C ALA A 163 -13.91 -12.75 9.91
N LEU A 164 -12.66 -13.19 9.78
CA LEU A 164 -11.69 -12.71 8.83
C LEU A 164 -11.31 -13.86 7.90
N ARG A 165 -11.47 -13.67 6.61
CA ARG A 165 -11.00 -14.60 5.60
C ARG A 165 -10.28 -13.83 4.50
N ASN A 166 -9.03 -14.19 4.24
CA ASN A 166 -8.27 -13.59 3.16
C ASN A 166 -8.85 -13.98 1.80
N PRO A 167 -8.86 -13.08 0.81
CA PRO A 167 -9.33 -13.42 -0.52
C PRO A 167 -8.45 -14.50 -1.17
N THR A 168 -9.10 -15.39 -1.91
CA THR A 168 -8.42 -16.47 -2.65
C THR A 168 -7.80 -15.92 -3.94
N LEU A 169 -8.52 -15.04 -4.60
CA LEU A 169 -8.13 -14.43 -5.87
C LEU A 169 -8.38 -12.94 -5.81
N GLN A 170 -7.44 -12.17 -6.32
CA GLN A 170 -7.60 -10.72 -6.48
C GLN A 170 -7.18 -10.33 -7.89
N PHE A 171 -7.89 -9.38 -8.45
CA PHE A 171 -7.53 -8.71 -9.69
C PHE A 171 -7.18 -7.26 -9.36
N ALA A 172 -6.02 -6.79 -9.80
CA ALA A 172 -5.48 -5.49 -9.44
C ALA A 172 -4.96 -4.76 -10.69
N PRO A 173 -5.83 -4.03 -11.42
CA PRO A 173 -5.35 -3.05 -12.39
C PRO A 173 -4.55 -1.99 -11.66
N ARG A 174 -3.48 -1.54 -12.31
CA ARG A 174 -2.54 -0.60 -11.72
C ARG A 174 -2.03 0.41 -12.73
N VAL A 175 -1.70 1.58 -12.24
CA VAL A 175 -1.04 2.65 -12.96
C VAL A 175 0.13 3.14 -12.12
N GLY A 176 1.24 3.43 -12.76
CA GLY A 176 2.42 3.86 -12.04
C GLY A 176 3.50 4.40 -12.95
N PHE A 177 4.66 4.60 -12.37
CA PHE A 177 5.85 5.01 -13.11
C PHE A 177 7.12 4.51 -12.45
N ASP A 178 8.13 4.30 -13.29
CA ASP A 178 9.51 4.01 -12.89
C ASP A 178 10.34 5.28 -13.11
N LEU A 179 10.90 5.84 -12.04
CA LEU A 179 11.82 6.97 -12.07
C LEU A 179 13.26 6.45 -12.05
N TYR A 180 13.95 6.51 -13.16
CA TYR A 180 15.33 6.04 -13.28
C TYR A 180 16.29 6.99 -12.60
N LEU A 181 16.82 6.55 -11.47
CA LEU A 181 17.89 7.26 -10.75
C LEU A 181 19.24 7.02 -11.42
N PHE A 182 19.41 5.82 -11.98
CA PHE A 182 20.55 5.40 -12.79
C PHE A 182 20.11 4.64 -14.03
N THR A 183 21.08 4.26 -14.83
CA THR A 183 20.81 3.50 -16.06
C THR A 183 20.04 2.21 -15.83
N SER A 184 20.25 1.57 -14.68
CA SER A 184 19.64 0.27 -14.36
C SER A 184 18.85 0.25 -13.05
N VAL A 185 18.79 1.36 -12.31
CA VAL A 185 18.09 1.43 -11.03
C VAL A 185 17.02 2.50 -11.09
N ALA A 186 15.81 2.13 -10.76
CA ALA A 186 14.66 3.03 -10.71
C ALA A 186 13.96 2.97 -9.35
N LEU A 187 13.39 4.11 -8.95
CA LEU A 187 12.33 4.17 -7.96
C LEU A 187 11.03 3.86 -8.69
N THR A 188 10.30 2.85 -8.24
CA THR A 188 9.00 2.49 -8.79
C THR A 188 7.90 2.93 -7.83
N MET A 189 6.86 3.54 -8.39
CA MET A 189 5.67 3.95 -7.66
C MET A 189 4.45 3.54 -8.46
N ASP A 190 3.49 2.93 -7.79
CA ASP A 190 2.23 2.58 -8.45
C ASP A 190 1.04 2.66 -7.50
N TRP A 191 -0.12 2.80 -8.10
CA TRP A 191 -1.42 2.76 -7.47
C TRP A 191 -2.23 1.65 -8.12
N ASP A 192 -2.81 0.79 -7.31
CA ASP A 192 -3.67 -0.30 -7.75
C ASP A 192 -5.04 -0.26 -7.06
N ILE A 193 -6.03 -0.83 -7.75
CA ILE A 193 -7.37 -1.06 -7.23
C ILE A 193 -7.58 -2.57 -7.21
N ARG A 194 -7.78 -3.15 -6.03
CA ARG A 194 -7.87 -4.59 -5.82
C ARG A 194 -9.32 -5.04 -5.69
N TRP A 195 -9.80 -5.79 -6.66
CA TRP A 195 -11.06 -6.53 -6.54
C TRP A 195 -10.78 -7.93 -6.04
N ALA A 196 -11.42 -8.29 -4.93
CA ALA A 196 -11.19 -9.53 -4.23
C ALA A 196 -12.34 -10.51 -4.46
N LEU A 197 -12.02 -11.79 -4.63
CA LEU A 197 -12.97 -12.89 -4.68
C LEU A 197 -12.70 -13.87 -3.54
N GLY A 198 -13.76 -14.27 -2.85
CA GLY A 198 -13.71 -15.30 -1.81
C GLY A 198 -13.15 -14.86 -0.47
N GLY A 199 -12.92 -13.57 -0.26
CA GLY A 199 -12.50 -12.99 1.02
C GLY A 199 -13.59 -12.14 1.64
N TYR A 200 -13.57 -12.01 2.97
CA TYR A 200 -14.42 -11.09 3.71
C TYR A 200 -13.81 -10.75 5.06
N HIS A 201 -14.09 -9.54 5.54
CA HIS A 201 -13.88 -9.14 6.91
C HIS A 201 -15.25 -8.75 7.48
N ARG A 202 -15.72 -9.49 8.46
CA ARG A 202 -17.02 -9.27 9.09
C ARG A 202 -16.85 -9.03 10.56
N ALA A 203 -17.68 -8.15 11.09
CA ALA A 203 -17.85 -7.98 12.52
C ALA A 203 -19.30 -7.69 12.86
N ASP A 204 -19.80 -8.42 13.84
CA ASP A 204 -21.11 -8.20 14.45
C ASP A 204 -20.89 -7.69 15.87
N LEU A 205 -21.29 -6.45 16.11
CA LEU A 205 -21.19 -5.82 17.42
C LEU A 205 -22.58 -5.79 18.06
N ARG A 206 -22.71 -6.39 19.23
CA ARG A 206 -23.98 -6.47 19.95
C ARG A 206 -23.83 -6.00 21.38
N PHE A 207 -24.65 -5.03 21.79
CA PHE A 207 -24.78 -4.69 23.20
C PHE A 207 -25.45 -5.84 23.96
N ILE A 208 -24.82 -6.28 25.05
CA ILE A 208 -25.31 -7.37 25.88
C ILE A 208 -25.88 -6.89 27.19
N ASP A 209 -25.80 -5.58 27.48
CA ASP A 209 -26.42 -4.95 28.65
C ASP A 209 -26.96 -3.55 28.35
N GLY A 210 -27.79 -3.05 29.27
CA GLY A 210 -28.34 -1.70 29.24
C GLY A 210 -29.49 -1.48 28.24
N PRO A 211 -29.88 -0.22 28.00
CA PRO A 211 -31.04 0.13 27.16
C PRO A 211 -30.88 -0.22 25.69
N TYR A 212 -29.64 -0.49 25.25
CA TYR A 212 -29.30 -0.88 23.88
C TYR A 212 -29.13 -2.39 23.70
N MET A 213 -29.48 -3.18 24.71
CA MET A 213 -29.36 -4.63 24.67
C MET A 213 -30.03 -5.20 23.42
N GLY A 214 -29.27 -6.01 22.67
CA GLY A 214 -29.74 -6.63 21.44
C GLY A 214 -29.55 -5.76 20.17
N GLN A 215 -29.22 -4.48 20.29
CA GLN A 215 -28.85 -3.70 19.10
C GLN A 215 -27.60 -4.28 18.46
N LEU A 216 -27.66 -4.45 17.14
CA LEU A 216 -26.62 -5.05 16.32
C LEU A 216 -26.07 -4.01 15.34
N LEU A 217 -24.77 -3.83 15.34
CA LEU A 217 -24.04 -3.15 14.28
C LEU A 217 -23.32 -4.22 13.46
N HIS A 218 -23.66 -4.32 12.19
CA HIS A 218 -23.05 -5.24 11.25
C HIS A 218 -22.04 -4.51 10.37
N TYR A 219 -20.87 -5.11 10.19
CA TYR A 219 -19.83 -4.64 9.29
C TYR A 219 -19.41 -5.78 8.37
N ASP A 220 -19.39 -5.51 7.08
CA ASP A 220 -18.93 -6.46 6.06
C ASP A 220 -18.13 -5.70 4.99
N THR A 221 -16.87 -6.04 4.82
CA THR A 221 -16.03 -5.46 3.79
C THR A 221 -16.12 -6.29 2.53
N SER A 222 -16.80 -5.79 1.53
CA SER A 222 -16.87 -6.35 0.18
C SER A 222 -16.35 -5.41 -0.90
N THR A 223 -15.96 -4.21 -0.53
CA THR A 223 -15.57 -3.13 -1.44
C THR A 223 -14.17 -3.34 -2.04
N PRO A 224 -13.91 -2.83 -3.27
CA PRO A 224 -12.57 -2.82 -3.82
C PRO A 224 -11.64 -2.00 -2.92
N ARG A 225 -10.40 -2.47 -2.77
CA ARG A 225 -9.37 -1.82 -1.96
C ARG A 225 -8.40 -1.10 -2.85
N THR A 226 -7.98 0.09 -2.46
CA THR A 226 -6.92 0.81 -3.14
C THR A 226 -5.60 0.61 -2.41
N ALA A 227 -4.50 0.46 -3.16
CA ALA A 227 -3.19 0.40 -2.57
C ALA A 227 -2.21 1.31 -3.31
N PHE A 228 -1.36 1.94 -2.54
CA PHE A 228 -0.22 2.71 -3.03
C PHE A 228 1.06 1.95 -2.71
N SER A 229 1.92 1.78 -3.71
CA SER A 229 3.17 1.05 -3.59
C SER A 229 4.35 1.94 -3.95
N VAL A 230 5.45 1.78 -3.22
CA VAL A 230 6.73 2.41 -3.51
C VAL A 230 7.86 1.42 -3.31
N GLY A 231 8.88 1.47 -4.16
CA GLY A 231 10.00 0.55 -4.04
C GLY A 231 11.13 0.81 -5.01
N LEU A 232 12.08 -0.10 -5.02
CA LEU A 232 13.22 -0.08 -5.90
C LEU A 232 13.13 -1.17 -6.95
N LYS A 233 13.56 -0.84 -8.14
CA LYS A 233 13.62 -1.72 -9.30
C LYS A 233 15.03 -1.68 -9.89
N VAL A 234 15.55 -2.84 -10.24
CA VAL A 234 16.83 -3.01 -10.90
C VAL A 234 16.64 -3.74 -12.21
N ASP A 235 17.03 -3.10 -13.32
CA ASP A 235 16.98 -3.68 -14.66
C ASP A 235 18.25 -4.46 -14.99
N PHE A 236 18.11 -5.57 -15.72
CA PHE A 236 19.23 -6.38 -16.17
C PHE A 236 19.27 -6.51 -17.71
N PRO A 237 20.47 -6.55 -18.28
CA PRO A 237 21.78 -6.52 -17.64
C PRO A 237 22.07 -5.18 -16.93
N ALA A 238 22.55 -5.26 -15.68
CA ALA A 238 22.89 -4.07 -14.92
C ALA A 238 24.20 -3.47 -15.44
N LYS A 239 24.25 -2.13 -15.52
CA LYS A 239 25.49 -1.40 -15.79
C LYS A 239 26.15 -1.00 -14.47
N PRO A 240 27.48 -1.10 -14.36
CA PRO A 240 28.19 -0.61 -13.18
C PRO A 240 27.97 0.90 -13.01
N VAL A 241 27.74 1.30 -11.79
CA VAL A 241 27.56 2.71 -11.40
C VAL A 241 28.90 3.22 -10.90
N SER A 242 29.29 4.44 -11.29
CA SER A 242 30.53 5.04 -10.78
C SER A 242 30.40 5.36 -9.28
N GLU A 243 31.47 5.25 -8.51
CA GLU A 243 31.48 5.53 -7.06
C GLU A 243 30.97 6.94 -6.74
N GLN A 244 31.33 7.93 -7.54
CA GLN A 244 30.94 9.32 -7.35
C GLN A 244 29.41 9.47 -7.48
N THR A 245 28.80 8.77 -8.43
CA THR A 245 27.34 8.76 -8.64
C THR A 245 26.64 8.05 -7.49
N THR A 246 27.22 6.97 -6.96
CA THR A 246 26.69 6.21 -5.83
C THR A 246 26.60 7.06 -4.56
N ASN A 247 27.65 7.82 -4.25
CA ASN A 247 27.69 8.67 -3.06
C ASN A 247 26.67 9.83 -3.13
N THR A 248 26.53 10.45 -4.30
CA THR A 248 25.54 11.51 -4.52
C THR A 248 24.11 10.98 -4.35
N LEU A 249 23.87 9.75 -4.78
CA LEU A 249 22.56 9.13 -4.69
C LEU A 249 22.20 8.74 -3.27
N TRP A 250 23.11 8.11 -2.54
CA TRP A 250 22.85 7.79 -1.13
C TRP A 250 22.49 9.06 -0.36
N GLY A 251 23.17 10.18 -0.65
CA GLY A 251 22.81 11.49 -0.10
C GLY A 251 21.38 11.90 -0.46
N ALA A 252 20.97 11.75 -1.72
CA ALA A 252 19.62 12.11 -2.17
C ALA A 252 18.53 11.18 -1.59
N ILE A 253 18.78 9.86 -1.57
CA ILE A 253 17.86 8.89 -0.98
C ILE A 253 17.68 9.14 0.51
N LEU A 254 18.75 9.32 1.25
CA LEU A 254 18.70 9.59 2.68
C LEU A 254 17.99 10.92 2.98
N THR A 255 18.17 11.93 2.13
CA THR A 255 17.45 13.21 2.27
C THR A 255 15.96 13.03 2.05
N VAL A 256 15.54 12.30 1.01
CA VAL A 256 14.12 12.03 0.73
C VAL A 256 13.50 11.18 1.82
N LEU A 257 14.17 10.13 2.27
CA LEU A 257 13.71 9.30 3.39
C LEU A 257 13.64 10.10 4.69
N GLY A 258 14.64 10.94 4.98
CA GLY A 258 14.64 11.82 6.15
C GLY A 258 13.47 12.81 6.13
N LEU A 259 13.17 13.42 4.99
CA LEU A 259 12.01 14.30 4.82
C LEU A 259 10.69 13.55 4.97
N TRP A 260 10.63 12.30 4.53
CA TRP A 260 9.41 11.50 4.67
C TRP A 260 9.18 11.07 6.12
N PHE A 261 10.22 10.62 6.83
CA PHE A 261 10.11 10.29 8.25
C PHE A 261 9.72 11.51 9.10
N THR A 262 10.26 12.69 8.83
CA THR A 262 9.87 13.91 9.54
C THR A 262 8.45 14.37 9.21
N ALA A 263 7.94 14.09 8.00
CA ALA A 263 6.56 14.41 7.61
C ALA A 263 5.52 13.45 8.23
N THR A 264 5.90 12.20 8.52
CA THR A 264 5.01 11.21 9.15
C THR A 264 4.98 11.30 10.67
N ASP A 265 6.00 11.90 11.29
CA ASP A 265 6.11 12.01 12.76
C ASP A 265 5.27 13.16 13.34
N THR A 266 4.63 13.99 12.49
CA THR A 266 3.80 15.12 12.94
C THR A 266 2.33 14.78 13.21
N SER A 267 1.95 13.51 13.14
CA SER A 267 0.58 13.08 13.40
C SER A 267 0.49 12.23 14.67
N THR A 268 0.62 12.83 15.85
CA THR A 268 -0.25 12.62 17.01
C THR A 268 0.24 13.44 18.22
N PRO A 269 -0.42 14.54 18.57
CA PRO A 269 -0.36 15.00 19.96
C PRO A 269 -1.22 14.03 20.77
N TYR A 270 -0.61 13.13 21.51
CA TYR A 270 -1.29 12.45 22.60
C TYR A 270 -1.71 13.52 23.62
N LEU A 271 -2.99 13.86 23.59
CA LEU A 271 -3.59 14.59 24.73
C LEU A 271 -3.55 13.66 25.95
N ARG A 272 -2.86 14.16 26.96
CA ARG A 272 -2.90 13.65 28.34
C ARG A 272 -4.29 13.80 28.93
#